data_a7791c0b6929ceaafd865f0326716daf
#
_entry.id   a7791c0b6929ceaafd865f0326716daf
#
_cell.length_a   1.000
_cell.length_b   1.000
_cell.length_c   1.000
_cell.angle_alpha   90.00
_cell.angle_beta   90.00
_cell.angle_gamma   90.00
#
_symmetry.space_group_name_H-M   'P 1'
#
loop_
_entity.id
_entity.type
_entity.pdbx_description
1 polymer ?
#
loop_
_entity_poly.entity_id
_entity_poly.type
_entity_poly.pdbx_seq_one_letter_code
_entity_poly.pdbx_strand_id
1 'polypeptide(L)'
;MATDQDAAAPSPSRTVLSDEVFSVIGDAIGDGRLAPGQILRDQDLAAQLGVSRTPVREALQRLARVGLVEIAANRFTRVTMIDDAQRADSREFIVYMMGAALQMSTQRASDQELAEALALFDDIVDASDRDDHPDIVRRSIHFYRRLTIMTQNQLFIGVMAEAALLFERNLHGWTPHLTDVTTRHESYRSLRAAIARRDGSQAERIFRSQHGYAA
;
A
#
# COMPACT_ATOMS: atom_id res chain seq x y z
N MET A 1 45.29 34.21 6.24
CA MET A 1 45.13 33.05 5.34
C MET A 1 44.30 32.03 6.08
N ALA A 2 42.99 32.03 5.83
CA ALA A 2 42.05 31.07 6.37
C ALA A 2 41.69 30.15 5.20
N THR A 3 42.02 28.89 5.34
CA THR A 3 41.62 27.83 4.40
C THR A 3 40.21 27.40 4.74
N ASP A 4 39.30 27.74 3.83
CA ASP A 4 37.93 27.30 3.78
C ASP A 4 37.95 25.78 3.53
N GLN A 5 37.58 24.97 4.53
CA GLN A 5 37.33 23.55 4.34
C GLN A 5 35.84 23.40 3.99
N ASP A 6 35.59 23.34 2.70
CA ASP A 6 34.33 22.93 2.11
C ASP A 6 34.02 21.49 2.57
N ALA A 7 33.24 21.37 3.65
CA ALA A 7 32.78 20.09 4.15
C ALA A 7 31.66 19.59 3.24
N ALA A 8 32.04 18.80 2.25
CA ALA A 8 31.08 18.07 1.40
C ALA A 8 30.13 17.26 2.29
N ALA A 9 28.82 17.48 2.15
CA ALA A 9 27.79 16.70 2.84
C ALA A 9 28.00 15.19 2.58
N PRO A 10 27.85 14.33 3.59
CA PRO A 10 28.05 12.89 3.40
C PRO A 10 27.06 12.36 2.35
N SER A 11 27.59 11.71 1.34
CA SER A 11 26.76 11.01 0.34
C SER A 11 25.84 10.01 1.04
N PRO A 12 24.55 9.90 0.68
CA PRO A 12 23.62 8.96 1.29
C PRO A 12 24.19 7.54 1.22
N SER A 13 23.96 6.74 2.26
CA SER A 13 24.45 5.37 2.28
C SER A 13 23.81 4.60 1.11
N ARG A 14 24.54 3.63 0.55
CA ARG A 14 24.10 2.81 -0.61
C ARG A 14 22.70 2.20 -0.39
N THR A 15 22.38 1.82 0.83
CA THR A 15 21.08 1.25 1.19
C THR A 15 19.95 2.28 1.10
N VAL A 16 20.16 3.51 1.59
CA VAL A 16 19.19 4.61 1.52
C VAL A 16 18.87 4.93 0.05
N LEU A 17 19.89 5.02 -0.81
CA LEU A 17 19.69 5.30 -2.22
C LEU A 17 18.92 4.18 -2.95
N SER A 18 19.17 2.91 -2.61
CA SER A 18 18.42 1.77 -3.17
C SER A 18 16.96 1.76 -2.71
N ASP A 19 16.67 2.17 -1.47
CA ASP A 19 15.31 2.30 -0.93
C ASP A 19 14.54 3.43 -1.62
N GLU A 20 15.18 4.57 -1.83
CA GLU A 20 14.58 5.70 -2.57
C GLU A 20 14.26 5.30 -4.02
N VAL A 21 15.19 4.65 -4.70
CA VAL A 21 14.98 4.17 -6.09
C VAL A 21 13.87 3.13 -6.16
N PHE A 22 13.80 2.21 -5.18
CA PHE A 22 12.73 1.22 -5.07
C PHE A 22 11.36 1.90 -4.95
N SER A 23 11.22 2.89 -4.07
CA SER A 23 9.97 3.63 -3.88
C SER A 23 9.58 4.40 -5.15
N VAL A 24 10.51 5.15 -5.76
CA VAL A 24 10.22 5.95 -6.95
C VAL A 24 9.77 5.10 -8.15
N ILE A 25 10.44 3.96 -8.39
CA ILE A 25 10.05 3.05 -9.47
C ILE A 25 8.73 2.35 -9.12
N GLY A 26 8.56 1.94 -7.87
CA GLY A 26 7.35 1.30 -7.38
C GLY A 26 6.11 2.21 -7.51
N ASP A 27 6.22 3.47 -7.10
CA ASP A 27 5.17 4.47 -7.24
C ASP A 27 4.82 4.71 -8.72
N ALA A 28 5.84 4.79 -9.59
CA ALA A 28 5.64 4.96 -11.04
C ALA A 28 4.93 3.76 -11.69
N ILE A 29 5.09 2.56 -11.15
CA ILE A 29 4.34 1.36 -11.57
C ILE A 29 2.92 1.41 -10.97
N GLY A 30 2.78 1.81 -9.72
CA GLY A 30 1.51 1.88 -9.01
C GLY A 30 0.52 2.88 -9.64
N ASP A 31 1.00 4.06 -10.03
CA ASP A 31 0.20 5.12 -10.66
C ASP A 31 0.12 5.02 -12.20
N GLY A 32 0.75 4.00 -12.80
CA GLY A 32 0.67 3.70 -14.23
C GLY A 32 1.62 4.52 -15.13
N ARG A 33 2.49 5.37 -14.59
CA ARG A 33 3.54 6.06 -15.36
C ARG A 33 4.51 5.06 -16.03
N LEU A 34 4.76 3.92 -15.37
CA LEU A 34 5.39 2.76 -15.96
C LEU A 34 4.31 1.71 -16.22
N ALA A 35 3.91 1.58 -17.48
CA ALA A 35 2.77 0.77 -17.89
C ALA A 35 3.03 -0.75 -17.77
N PRO A 36 2.00 -1.58 -17.51
CA PRO A 36 2.11 -3.03 -17.58
C PRO A 36 2.74 -3.51 -18.90
N GLY A 37 3.70 -4.42 -18.83
CA GLY A 37 4.47 -4.91 -19.97
C GLY A 37 5.60 -3.99 -20.46
N GLN A 38 5.72 -2.79 -19.94
CA GLN A 38 6.78 -1.86 -20.33
C GLN A 38 8.16 -2.44 -20.01
N ILE A 39 9.07 -2.38 -20.97
CA ILE A 39 10.47 -2.78 -20.79
C ILE A 39 11.21 -1.73 -19.96
N LEU A 40 11.86 -2.19 -18.92
CA LEU A 40 12.67 -1.38 -18.01
C LEU A 40 14.15 -1.63 -18.30
N ARG A 41 14.85 -0.58 -18.71
CA ARG A 41 16.31 -0.63 -18.92
C ARG A 41 16.99 0.06 -17.76
N ASP A 42 17.86 -0.65 -17.05
CA ASP A 42 18.58 -0.13 -15.88
C ASP A 42 19.39 1.13 -16.20
N GLN A 43 19.92 1.23 -17.44
CA GLN A 43 20.67 2.39 -17.90
C GLN A 43 19.77 3.63 -18.06
N ASP A 44 18.59 3.46 -18.66
CA ASP A 44 17.65 4.58 -18.90
C ASP A 44 17.09 5.11 -17.57
N LEU A 45 16.70 4.19 -16.68
CA LEU A 45 16.23 4.55 -15.32
C LEU A 45 17.33 5.24 -14.50
N ALA A 46 18.57 4.75 -14.57
CA ALA A 46 19.71 5.37 -13.89
C ALA A 46 19.95 6.81 -14.36
N ALA A 47 19.88 7.02 -15.69
CA ALA A 47 20.01 8.36 -16.27
C ALA A 47 18.88 9.30 -15.86
N GLN A 48 17.62 8.83 -15.86
CA GLN A 48 16.46 9.61 -15.46
C GLN A 48 16.49 9.99 -13.98
N LEU A 49 16.95 9.09 -13.11
CA LEU A 49 17.02 9.29 -11.66
C LEU A 49 18.31 9.97 -11.19
N GLY A 50 19.28 10.21 -12.09
CA GLY A 50 20.56 10.81 -11.72
C GLY A 50 21.43 9.96 -10.80
N VAL A 51 21.29 8.62 -10.87
CA VAL A 51 22.00 7.67 -10.00
C VAL A 51 22.84 6.67 -10.84
N SER A 52 23.71 5.91 -10.18
CA SER A 52 24.40 4.80 -10.84
C SER A 52 23.46 3.61 -11.11
N ARG A 53 23.86 2.70 -12.00
CA ARG A 53 23.06 1.50 -12.36
C ARG A 53 22.89 0.50 -11.21
N THR A 54 23.79 0.50 -10.24
CA THR A 54 23.77 -0.47 -9.14
C THR A 54 22.51 -0.37 -8.27
N PRO A 55 22.16 0.78 -7.68
CA PRO A 55 20.92 0.91 -6.88
C PRO A 55 19.65 0.64 -7.72
N VAL A 56 19.66 0.97 -9.01
CA VAL A 56 18.54 0.65 -9.91
C VAL A 56 18.37 -0.86 -10.06
N ARG A 57 19.45 -1.60 -10.27
CA ARG A 57 19.41 -3.08 -10.38
C ARG A 57 18.95 -3.73 -9.08
N GLU A 58 19.42 -3.24 -7.93
CA GLU A 58 18.97 -3.71 -6.61
C GLU A 58 17.47 -3.44 -6.41
N ALA A 59 17.00 -2.26 -6.76
CA ALA A 59 15.58 -1.89 -6.71
C ALA A 59 14.73 -2.77 -7.63
N LEU A 60 15.13 -2.97 -8.89
CA LEU A 60 14.42 -3.84 -9.83
C LEU A 60 14.37 -5.30 -9.36
N GLN A 61 15.43 -5.82 -8.72
CA GLN A 61 15.41 -7.15 -8.11
C GLN A 61 14.44 -7.24 -6.93
N ARG A 62 14.33 -6.18 -6.12
CA ARG A 62 13.35 -6.12 -5.03
C ARG A 62 11.92 -6.05 -5.57
N LEU A 63 11.68 -5.21 -6.58
CA LEU A 63 10.39 -5.12 -7.26
C LEU A 63 9.98 -6.45 -7.93
N ALA A 64 10.97 -7.22 -8.40
CA ALA A 64 10.70 -8.56 -8.93
C ALA A 64 10.29 -9.56 -7.83
N ARG A 65 10.87 -9.47 -6.64
CA ARG A 65 10.48 -10.32 -5.50
C ARG A 65 9.04 -10.08 -5.05
N VAL A 66 8.58 -8.83 -5.12
CA VAL A 66 7.19 -8.48 -4.79
C VAL A 66 6.24 -8.58 -5.98
N GLY A 67 6.70 -9.08 -7.14
CA GLY A 67 5.85 -9.35 -8.29
C GLY A 67 5.47 -8.14 -9.15
N LEU A 68 6.09 -6.97 -8.92
CA LEU A 68 5.85 -5.77 -9.73
C LEU A 68 6.64 -5.76 -11.04
N VAL A 69 7.76 -6.46 -11.07
CA VAL A 69 8.67 -6.55 -12.20
C VAL A 69 8.97 -8.01 -12.52
N GLU A 70 9.09 -8.34 -13.78
CA GLU A 70 9.55 -9.63 -14.26
C GLU A 70 10.96 -9.48 -14.85
N ILE A 71 11.90 -10.31 -14.38
CA ILE A 71 13.27 -10.34 -14.87
C ILE A 71 13.52 -11.68 -15.56
N ALA A 72 13.61 -11.67 -16.88
CA ALA A 72 14.08 -12.83 -17.66
C ALA A 72 15.55 -12.61 -18.00
N ALA A 73 16.43 -13.41 -17.38
CA ALA A 73 17.88 -13.26 -17.55
C ALA A 73 18.29 -13.19 -19.03
N ASN A 74 19.11 -12.20 -19.38
CA ASN A 74 19.59 -11.93 -20.73
C ASN A 74 18.50 -11.68 -21.80
N ARG A 75 17.25 -11.47 -21.41
CA ARG A 75 16.14 -11.22 -22.34
C ARG A 75 15.48 -9.89 -22.09
N PHE A 76 14.89 -9.71 -20.91
CA PHE A 76 14.22 -8.46 -20.56
C PHE A 76 14.06 -8.30 -19.04
N THR A 77 13.87 -7.06 -18.64
CA THR A 77 13.23 -6.66 -17.38
C THR A 77 12.01 -5.83 -17.78
N ARG A 78 10.83 -6.17 -17.26
CA ARG A 78 9.59 -5.46 -17.60
C ARG A 78 8.65 -5.36 -16.42
N VAL A 79 7.74 -4.38 -16.45
CA VAL A 79 6.59 -4.33 -15.54
C VAL A 79 5.71 -5.56 -15.78
N THR A 80 5.30 -6.25 -14.72
CA THR A 80 4.44 -7.43 -14.87
C THR A 80 3.07 -7.05 -15.42
N MET A 81 2.52 -7.91 -16.26
CA MET A 81 1.10 -7.85 -16.63
C MET A 81 0.25 -8.30 -15.44
N ILE A 82 -0.96 -7.79 -15.34
CA ILE A 82 -1.94 -8.24 -14.35
C ILE A 82 -3.18 -8.68 -15.10
N ASP A 83 -3.65 -9.86 -14.80
CA ASP A 83 -4.95 -10.36 -15.23
C ASP A 83 -6.02 -10.19 -14.11
N ASP A 84 -7.25 -10.48 -14.44
CA ASP A 84 -8.38 -10.34 -13.51
C ASP A 84 -8.30 -11.34 -12.35
N ALA A 85 -7.72 -12.51 -12.57
CA ALA A 85 -7.51 -13.51 -11.52
C ALA A 85 -6.52 -12.98 -10.47
N GLN A 86 -5.37 -12.44 -10.89
CA GLN A 86 -4.38 -11.83 -10.01
C GLN A 86 -4.93 -10.62 -9.24
N ARG A 87 -5.85 -9.84 -9.86
CA ARG A 87 -6.57 -8.76 -9.18
C ARG A 87 -7.50 -9.31 -8.10
N ALA A 88 -8.23 -10.38 -8.40
CA ALA A 88 -9.10 -11.04 -7.45
C ALA A 88 -8.33 -11.63 -6.27
N ASP A 89 -7.23 -12.36 -6.52
CA ASP A 89 -6.35 -12.93 -5.49
C ASP A 89 -5.78 -11.84 -4.57
N SER A 90 -5.33 -10.71 -5.15
CA SER A 90 -4.81 -9.59 -4.36
C SER A 90 -5.88 -8.97 -3.48
N ARG A 91 -7.10 -8.85 -3.99
CA ARG A 91 -8.25 -8.32 -3.24
C ARG A 91 -8.62 -9.25 -2.08
N GLU A 92 -8.71 -10.53 -2.36
CA GLU A 92 -8.99 -11.53 -1.33
C GLU A 92 -7.93 -11.49 -0.23
N PHE A 93 -6.67 -11.54 -0.60
CA PHE A 93 -5.56 -11.49 0.37
C PHE A 93 -5.62 -10.25 1.26
N ILE A 94 -5.80 -9.05 0.67
CA ILE A 94 -5.80 -7.82 1.47
C ILE A 94 -7.01 -7.75 2.41
N VAL A 95 -8.17 -8.27 2.00
CA VAL A 95 -9.36 -8.30 2.86
C VAL A 95 -9.13 -9.18 4.08
N TYR A 96 -8.55 -10.36 3.92
CA TYR A 96 -8.21 -11.22 5.05
C TYR A 96 -7.13 -10.61 5.95
N MET A 97 -6.10 -10.01 5.38
CA MET A 97 -5.03 -9.39 6.16
C MET A 97 -5.53 -8.16 6.93
N MET A 98 -6.36 -7.32 6.31
CA MET A 98 -6.94 -6.17 7.02
C MET A 98 -7.97 -6.59 8.07
N GLY A 99 -8.71 -7.66 7.85
CA GLY A 99 -9.55 -8.28 8.88
C GLY A 99 -8.73 -8.70 10.11
N ALA A 100 -7.62 -9.41 9.90
CA ALA A 100 -6.70 -9.77 10.98
C ALA A 100 -6.06 -8.53 11.65
N ALA A 101 -5.74 -7.49 10.87
CA ALA A 101 -5.23 -6.23 11.40
C ALA A 101 -6.26 -5.55 12.31
N LEU A 102 -7.55 -5.54 11.94
CA LEU A 102 -8.64 -5.01 12.78
C LEU A 102 -8.72 -5.74 14.12
N GLN A 103 -8.63 -7.07 14.13
CA GLN A 103 -8.61 -7.83 15.37
C GLN A 103 -7.41 -7.49 16.26
N MET A 104 -6.21 -7.47 15.69
CA MET A 104 -4.99 -7.21 16.46
C MET A 104 -4.94 -5.76 16.97
N SER A 105 -5.23 -4.79 16.11
CA SER A 105 -5.10 -3.36 16.42
C SER A 105 -6.11 -2.91 17.47
N THR A 106 -7.37 -3.35 17.39
CA THR A 106 -8.40 -2.98 18.38
C THR A 106 -8.06 -3.45 19.79
N GLN A 107 -7.30 -4.54 19.94
CA GLN A 107 -6.86 -5.06 21.22
C GLN A 107 -5.60 -4.37 21.76
N ARG A 108 -4.72 -3.89 20.88
CA ARG A 108 -3.35 -3.45 21.23
C ARG A 108 -3.19 -1.94 21.24
N ALA A 109 -3.98 -1.24 20.43
CA ALA A 109 -3.87 0.21 20.29
C ALA A 109 -4.16 0.94 21.61
N SER A 110 -3.39 1.98 21.89
CA SER A 110 -3.73 2.98 22.91
C SER A 110 -5.02 3.73 22.53
N ASP A 111 -5.61 4.44 23.49
CA ASP A 111 -6.80 5.23 23.22
C ASP A 111 -6.52 6.37 22.22
N GLN A 112 -5.33 6.95 22.28
CA GLN A 112 -4.90 7.98 21.32
C GLN A 112 -4.79 7.40 19.90
N GLU A 113 -4.12 6.26 19.73
CA GLU A 113 -3.98 5.60 18.43
C GLU A 113 -5.33 5.20 17.86
N LEU A 114 -6.24 4.72 18.69
CA LEU A 114 -7.60 4.39 18.29
C LEU A 114 -8.37 5.62 17.82
N ALA A 115 -8.25 6.75 18.54
CA ALA A 115 -8.89 8.01 18.16
C ALA A 115 -8.36 8.53 16.80
N GLU A 116 -7.03 8.45 16.56
CA GLU A 116 -6.42 8.81 15.29
C GLU A 116 -6.92 7.90 14.15
N ALA A 117 -7.03 6.60 14.38
CA ALA A 117 -7.56 5.67 13.38
C ALA A 117 -9.04 5.93 13.06
N LEU A 118 -9.86 6.25 14.07
CA LEU A 118 -11.27 6.62 13.88
C LEU A 118 -11.41 7.90 13.07
N ALA A 119 -10.55 8.90 13.28
CA ALA A 119 -10.55 10.12 12.49
C ALA A 119 -10.22 9.84 11.00
N LEU A 120 -9.22 8.99 10.75
CA LEU A 120 -8.92 8.54 9.37
C LEU A 120 -10.09 7.75 8.74
N PHE A 121 -10.83 7.00 9.54
CA PHE A 121 -11.99 6.27 9.07
C PHE A 121 -13.18 7.23 8.77
N ASP A 122 -13.37 8.27 9.57
CA ASP A 122 -14.37 9.32 9.32
C ASP A 122 -14.11 10.01 7.97
N ASP A 123 -12.86 10.24 7.62
CA ASP A 123 -12.47 10.72 6.28
C ASP A 123 -12.95 9.80 5.14
N ILE A 124 -12.94 8.47 5.33
CA ILE A 124 -13.48 7.51 4.35
C ILE A 124 -14.99 7.64 4.23
N VAL A 125 -15.68 7.79 5.38
CA VAL A 125 -17.13 8.00 5.41
C VAL A 125 -17.50 9.27 4.63
N ASP A 126 -16.80 10.37 4.87
CA ASP A 126 -17.01 11.64 4.17
C ASP A 126 -16.81 11.55 2.65
N ALA A 127 -15.80 10.78 2.21
CA ALA A 127 -15.59 10.52 0.80
C ALA A 127 -16.70 9.64 0.20
N SER A 128 -17.20 8.67 0.98
CA SER A 128 -18.35 7.84 0.62
C SER A 128 -19.65 8.63 0.48
N ASP A 129 -19.86 9.65 1.34
CA ASP A 129 -21.03 10.54 1.30
C ASP A 129 -21.09 11.34 0.00
N ARG A 130 -19.93 11.63 -0.59
CA ARG A 130 -19.82 12.31 -1.88
C ARG A 130 -19.80 11.35 -3.08
N ASP A 131 -19.88 10.04 -2.83
CA ASP A 131 -19.71 8.97 -3.83
C ASP A 131 -18.40 9.09 -4.64
N ASP A 132 -17.34 9.64 -4.02
CA ASP A 132 -16.02 9.84 -4.60
C ASP A 132 -15.16 8.58 -4.44
N HIS A 133 -15.35 7.63 -5.36
CA HIS A 133 -14.65 6.35 -5.32
C HIS A 133 -13.11 6.48 -5.30
N PRO A 134 -12.47 7.35 -6.10
CA PRO A 134 -11.03 7.56 -6.01
C PRO A 134 -10.58 8.07 -4.65
N ASP A 135 -11.35 8.97 -4.02
CA ASP A 135 -11.05 9.49 -2.68
C ASP A 135 -11.26 8.42 -1.59
N ILE A 136 -12.30 7.59 -1.70
CA ILE A 136 -12.51 6.43 -0.82
C ILE A 136 -11.27 5.54 -0.82
N VAL A 137 -10.77 5.16 -2.00
CA VAL A 137 -9.58 4.30 -2.12
C VAL A 137 -8.35 4.95 -1.51
N ARG A 138 -8.08 6.21 -1.84
CA ARG A 138 -6.92 6.95 -1.32
C ARG A 138 -6.94 7.03 0.21
N ARG A 139 -8.08 7.38 0.83
CA ARG A 139 -8.23 7.48 2.29
C ARG A 139 -8.15 6.12 2.95
N SER A 140 -8.69 5.09 2.31
CA SER A 140 -8.57 3.71 2.80
C SER A 140 -7.12 3.26 2.91
N ILE A 141 -6.24 3.63 1.97
CA ILE A 141 -4.81 3.33 2.04
C ILE A 141 -4.18 3.93 3.31
N HIS A 142 -4.49 5.19 3.63
CA HIS A 142 -3.98 5.85 4.85
C HIS A 142 -4.49 5.15 6.12
N PHE A 143 -5.77 4.82 6.17
CA PHE A 143 -6.35 4.09 7.28
C PHE A 143 -5.71 2.71 7.46
N TYR A 144 -5.54 1.93 6.38
CA TYR A 144 -4.96 0.59 6.46
C TYR A 144 -3.48 0.61 6.84
N ARG A 145 -2.73 1.60 6.39
CA ARG A 145 -1.33 1.81 6.85
C ARG A 145 -1.29 2.06 8.36
N ARG A 146 -2.17 2.94 8.88
CA ARG A 146 -2.26 3.19 10.32
C ARG A 146 -2.67 1.94 11.09
N LEU A 147 -3.67 1.22 10.61
CA LEU A 147 -4.15 -0.03 11.19
C LEU A 147 -3.04 -1.08 11.28
N THR A 148 -2.26 -1.22 10.21
CA THR A 148 -1.11 -2.15 10.16
C THR A 148 -0.09 -1.84 11.24
N ILE A 149 0.27 -0.59 11.45
CA ILE A 149 1.20 -0.16 12.50
C ILE A 149 0.63 -0.47 13.89
N MET A 150 -0.66 -0.20 14.10
CA MET A 150 -1.37 -0.45 15.37
C MET A 150 -1.47 -1.93 15.74
N THR A 151 -1.21 -2.86 14.80
CA THR A 151 -1.10 -4.29 15.14
C THR A 151 0.06 -4.57 16.09
N GLN A 152 1.08 -3.71 16.12
CA GLN A 152 2.33 -3.88 16.90
C GLN A 152 3.02 -5.23 16.63
N ASN A 153 2.69 -5.89 15.53
CA ASN A 153 3.29 -7.15 15.10
C ASN A 153 4.33 -6.85 14.02
N GLN A 154 5.61 -6.87 14.38
CA GLN A 154 6.71 -6.50 13.49
C GLN A 154 6.76 -7.35 12.21
N LEU A 155 6.44 -8.65 12.31
CA LEU A 155 6.39 -9.52 11.13
C LEU A 155 5.25 -9.12 10.20
N PHE A 156 4.06 -8.87 10.75
CA PHE A 156 2.90 -8.42 9.99
C PHE A 156 3.18 -7.07 9.29
N ILE A 157 3.75 -6.11 10.03
CA ILE A 157 4.13 -4.79 9.50
C ILE A 157 5.12 -4.94 8.35
N GLY A 158 6.15 -5.77 8.51
CA GLY A 158 7.16 -5.99 7.47
C GLY A 158 6.57 -6.60 6.19
N VAL A 159 5.75 -7.64 6.32
CA VAL A 159 5.10 -8.29 5.17
C VAL A 159 4.15 -7.32 4.44
N MET A 160 3.34 -6.56 5.18
CA MET A 160 2.42 -5.60 4.59
C MET A 160 3.14 -4.43 3.92
N ALA A 161 4.25 -3.97 4.47
CA ALA A 161 5.08 -2.93 3.85
C ALA A 161 5.71 -3.38 2.52
N GLU A 162 6.22 -4.61 2.46
CA GLU A 162 6.78 -5.18 1.22
C GLU A 162 5.69 -5.36 0.14
N ALA A 163 4.47 -5.72 0.53
CA ALA A 163 3.36 -5.94 -0.40
C ALA A 163 2.60 -4.67 -0.79
N ALA A 164 2.82 -3.54 -0.12
CA ALA A 164 2.02 -2.32 -0.27
C ALA A 164 1.94 -1.83 -1.73
N LEU A 165 3.08 -1.75 -2.42
CA LEU A 165 3.14 -1.32 -3.82
C LEU A 165 2.39 -2.27 -4.76
N LEU A 166 2.45 -3.57 -4.48
CA LEU A 166 1.70 -4.58 -5.25
C LEU A 166 0.19 -4.34 -5.11
N PHE A 167 -0.29 -4.07 -3.90
CA PHE A 167 -1.70 -3.80 -3.66
C PHE A 167 -2.15 -2.48 -4.27
N GLU A 168 -1.36 -1.41 -4.16
CA GLU A 168 -1.67 -0.12 -4.77
C GLU A 168 -1.88 -0.27 -6.28
N ARG A 169 -0.98 -0.99 -6.96
CA ARG A 169 -1.13 -1.30 -8.39
C ARG A 169 -2.35 -2.19 -8.70
N ASN A 170 -2.49 -3.31 -7.97
CA ASN A 170 -3.49 -4.33 -8.30
C ASN A 170 -4.91 -3.88 -7.97
N LEU A 171 -5.06 -2.95 -7.02
CA LEU A 171 -6.33 -2.34 -6.64
C LEU A 171 -6.61 -1.03 -7.39
N HIS A 172 -5.73 -0.61 -8.28
CA HIS A 172 -5.97 0.58 -9.10
C HIS A 172 -7.27 0.41 -9.91
N GLY A 173 -8.17 1.40 -9.84
CA GLY A 173 -9.49 1.32 -10.45
C GLY A 173 -10.50 0.44 -9.70
N TRP A 174 -10.17 -0.02 -8.49
CA TRP A 174 -11.12 -0.74 -7.64
C TRP A 174 -12.30 0.16 -7.26
N THR A 175 -13.49 -0.44 -7.26
CA THR A 175 -14.73 0.21 -6.81
C THR A 175 -15.32 -0.53 -5.62
N PRO A 176 -16.02 0.15 -4.70
CA PRO A 176 -16.69 -0.50 -3.58
C PRO A 176 -17.62 -1.64 -4.03
N HIS A 177 -17.56 -2.77 -3.32
CA HIS A 177 -18.49 -3.88 -3.54
C HIS A 177 -19.93 -3.49 -3.21
N LEU A 178 -20.12 -2.69 -2.14
CA LEU A 178 -21.41 -2.10 -1.80
C LEU A 178 -21.65 -0.86 -2.68
N THR A 179 -22.37 -1.04 -3.77
CA THR A 179 -22.67 0.00 -4.76
C THR A 179 -23.78 0.95 -4.30
N ASP A 180 -24.76 0.44 -3.52
CA ASP A 180 -25.78 1.29 -2.93
C ASP A 180 -25.19 2.16 -1.81
N VAL A 181 -25.32 3.48 -1.94
CA VAL A 181 -24.74 4.48 -1.02
C VAL A 181 -25.29 4.32 0.39
N THR A 182 -26.59 4.08 0.54
CA THR A 182 -27.23 3.93 1.86
C THR A 182 -26.69 2.70 2.59
N THR A 183 -26.68 1.55 1.92
CA THR A 183 -26.16 0.30 2.47
C THR A 183 -24.67 0.42 2.82
N ARG A 184 -23.89 1.09 1.97
CA ARG A 184 -22.47 1.36 2.22
C ARG A 184 -22.27 2.23 3.46
N HIS A 185 -23.06 3.28 3.63
CA HIS A 185 -23.05 4.16 4.80
C HIS A 185 -23.37 3.43 6.09
N GLU A 186 -24.45 2.66 6.10
CA GLU A 186 -24.84 1.87 7.27
C GLU A 186 -23.73 0.89 7.67
N SER A 187 -23.12 0.26 6.69
CA SER A 187 -22.02 -0.68 6.89
C SER A 187 -20.79 0.03 7.45
N TYR A 188 -20.41 1.20 6.92
CA TYR A 188 -19.28 1.97 7.43
C TYR A 188 -19.52 2.46 8.86
N ARG A 189 -20.71 2.96 9.20
CA ARG A 189 -21.07 3.35 10.57
C ARG A 189 -20.98 2.16 11.53
N SER A 190 -21.42 1.00 11.09
CA SER A 190 -21.36 -0.24 11.88
C SER A 190 -19.91 -0.68 12.12
N LEU A 191 -19.05 -0.61 11.10
CA LEU A 191 -17.61 -0.91 11.24
C LEU A 191 -16.93 0.08 12.19
N ARG A 192 -17.17 1.38 11.99
CA ARG A 192 -16.64 2.42 12.89
C ARG A 192 -17.04 2.19 14.35
N ALA A 193 -18.31 1.87 14.59
CA ALA A 193 -18.81 1.58 15.94
C ALA A 193 -18.15 0.34 16.54
N ALA A 194 -17.91 -0.71 15.77
CA ALA A 194 -17.20 -1.90 16.23
C ALA A 194 -15.74 -1.58 16.60
N ILE A 195 -15.03 -0.82 15.77
CA ILE A 195 -13.66 -0.35 16.05
C ILE A 195 -13.64 0.49 17.35
N ALA A 196 -14.55 1.44 17.50
CA ALA A 196 -14.63 2.32 18.69
C ALA A 196 -14.87 1.53 19.98
N ARG A 197 -15.63 0.44 19.92
CA ARG A 197 -15.86 -0.46 21.06
C ARG A 197 -14.76 -1.49 21.26
N ARG A 198 -13.70 -1.46 20.46
CA ARG A 198 -12.63 -2.46 20.44
C ARG A 198 -13.12 -3.89 20.17
N ASP A 199 -14.25 -4.04 19.48
CA ASP A 199 -14.78 -5.34 19.07
C ASP A 199 -14.15 -5.76 17.72
N GLY A 200 -12.92 -6.25 17.78
CA GLY A 200 -12.15 -6.63 16.62
C GLY A 200 -12.80 -7.76 15.81
N SER A 201 -13.47 -8.69 16.47
CA SER A 201 -14.16 -9.81 15.80
C SER A 201 -15.38 -9.32 15.00
N GLN A 202 -16.13 -8.38 15.54
CA GLN A 202 -17.25 -7.77 14.82
C GLN A 202 -16.74 -6.87 13.69
N ALA A 203 -15.67 -6.09 13.95
CA ALA A 203 -15.06 -5.23 12.93
C ALA A 203 -14.56 -6.04 11.72
N GLU A 204 -13.88 -7.18 11.95
CA GLU A 204 -13.46 -8.08 10.88
C GLU A 204 -14.65 -8.62 10.07
N ARG A 205 -15.68 -9.14 10.73
CA ARG A 205 -16.86 -9.69 10.03
C ARG A 205 -17.52 -8.63 9.14
N ILE A 206 -17.75 -7.43 9.67
CA ILE A 206 -18.36 -6.33 8.91
C ILE A 206 -17.45 -5.97 7.73
N PHE A 207 -16.15 -5.83 7.96
CA PHE A 207 -15.18 -5.49 6.93
C PHE A 207 -15.15 -6.50 5.79
N ARG A 208 -15.11 -7.80 6.10
CA ARG A 208 -15.15 -8.87 5.08
C ARG A 208 -16.44 -8.83 4.28
N SER A 209 -17.58 -8.66 4.95
CA SER A 209 -18.88 -8.53 4.30
C SER A 209 -18.96 -7.32 3.35
N GLN A 210 -18.36 -6.18 3.72
CA GLN A 210 -18.25 -4.99 2.87
C GLN A 210 -17.55 -5.24 1.54
N HIS A 211 -16.71 -6.27 1.49
CA HIS A 211 -15.92 -6.63 0.31
C HIS A 211 -16.43 -7.89 -0.39
N GLY A 212 -17.61 -8.42 0.00
CA GLY A 212 -18.23 -9.58 -0.61
C GLY A 212 -17.69 -10.93 -0.13
N TYR A 213 -16.93 -10.94 0.97
CA TYR A 213 -16.44 -12.19 1.56
C TYR A 213 -17.30 -12.57 2.77
N ALA A 214 -17.76 -13.82 2.80
CA ALA A 214 -18.58 -14.32 3.89
C ALA A 214 -17.87 -14.17 5.25
N ALA A 215 -18.65 -13.87 6.29
CA ALA A 215 -18.18 -13.76 7.67
C ALA A 215 -17.84 -15.16 8.25
#